data_e902b26e395de6e346dfd4e2ca630ea7
#
_entry.id   e902b26e395de6e346dfd4e2ca630ea7
#
_cell.length_a   1.000
_cell.length_b   1.000
_cell.length_c   1.000
_cell.angle_alpha   90.00
_cell.angle_beta   90.00
_cell.angle_gamma   90.00
#
_symmetry.space_group_name_H-M   'P 1'
#
loop_
_entity.id
_entity.type
_entity.pdbx_description
1 polymer ?
#
loop_
_entity_poly.entity_id
_entity_poly.type
_entity_poly.pdbx_seq_one_letter_code
_entity_poly.pdbx_strand_id
1 'polypeptide(L)'
;MLAALLAPHQNCRYQASIEQLSRVELQLTLNAVGLDAQVCERVYAGHTALCVDAPCDDERLNRLLSGLSSAYMVCRAQPDGALYPLYGRKAALLGEDLSGILKYKGKTAETFTHLLLNVARLSSAYALSDKPLDVLDPVCGRGTTLLEAINSGDNALGMDVDGKAIDEIKTFLKRYLTYHKLKHSVATGSLTAQGKSYPMWQFSTANDADAYRAGDTRTLGAVVCDTLLADKVMPRRKFHIIAGDLPYGVQHAPHAGRGQSPIESFTAQAVPVWARLLAPGGALALSFNTYTLKRQTLREQMKKSGLDVMEGGPYDAMEHWVEQAVNRDFVVAVRHPAKT
;
A
#
# COMPACT_ATOMS: atom_id res chain seq x y z
N MET A 1 -14.86 24.24 -7.79
CA MET A 1 -13.58 23.54 -7.91
C MET A 1 -13.29 22.84 -6.59
N LEU A 2 -12.90 21.57 -6.62
CA LEU A 2 -12.42 20.84 -5.44
C LEU A 2 -10.93 21.12 -5.21
N ALA A 3 -10.50 21.21 -3.97
CA ALA A 3 -9.12 21.41 -3.56
C ALA A 3 -8.78 20.41 -2.44
N ALA A 4 -7.84 19.50 -2.72
CA ALA A 4 -7.26 18.63 -1.71
C ALA A 4 -6.00 19.30 -1.16
N LEU A 5 -6.05 19.81 0.07
CA LEU A 5 -4.91 20.40 0.75
C LEU A 5 -3.96 19.27 1.17
N LEU A 6 -2.68 19.45 0.85
CA LEU A 6 -1.63 18.49 1.21
C LEU A 6 -1.08 18.81 2.60
N ALA A 7 -0.84 17.75 3.37
CA ALA A 7 -0.17 17.87 4.66
C ALA A 7 1.29 18.31 4.45
N PRO A 8 1.78 19.30 5.20
CA PRO A 8 3.18 19.71 5.11
C PRO A 8 4.09 18.58 5.63
N HIS A 9 5.21 18.35 4.93
CA HIS A 9 6.21 17.40 5.37
C HIS A 9 7.40 18.11 6.03
N GLN A 10 7.93 17.54 7.12
CA GLN A 10 9.05 18.15 7.86
C GLN A 10 10.35 18.26 7.03
N ASN A 11 10.57 17.35 6.08
CA ASN A 11 11.72 17.39 5.18
C ASN A 11 11.34 18.06 3.87
N CYS A 12 11.84 19.30 3.66
CA CYS A 12 11.56 20.11 2.45
C CYS A 12 11.97 19.42 1.13
N ARG A 13 13.05 18.62 1.14
CA ARG A 13 13.47 17.90 -0.08
C ARG A 13 12.50 16.79 -0.46
N TYR A 14 11.91 16.16 0.54
CA TYR A 14 10.91 15.11 0.34
C TYR A 14 9.53 15.69 0.01
N GLN A 15 9.26 16.94 0.40
CA GLN A 15 8.01 17.65 0.10
C GLN A 15 7.71 17.68 -1.40
N ALA A 16 8.69 18.05 -2.24
CA ALA A 16 8.51 18.10 -3.68
C ALA A 16 8.17 16.71 -4.28
N SER A 17 8.80 15.66 -3.75
CA SER A 17 8.47 14.28 -4.14
C SER A 17 7.04 13.88 -3.73
N ILE A 18 6.60 14.28 -2.53
CA ILE A 18 5.23 14.03 -2.06
C ILE A 18 4.21 14.74 -2.96
N GLU A 19 4.44 15.98 -3.33
CA GLU A 19 3.55 16.76 -4.21
C GLU A 19 3.41 16.09 -5.58
N GLN A 20 4.54 15.67 -6.19
CA GLN A 20 4.54 14.91 -7.43
C GLN A 20 3.74 13.61 -7.31
N LEU A 21 4.01 12.82 -6.28
CA LEU A 21 3.35 11.53 -6.05
C LEU A 21 1.86 11.70 -5.73
N SER A 22 1.49 12.75 -4.99
CA SER A 22 0.09 13.08 -4.72
C SER A 22 -0.69 13.45 -5.97
N ARG A 23 -0.03 14.12 -6.93
CA ARG A 23 -0.62 14.39 -8.25
C ARG A 23 -0.88 13.09 -9.01
N VAL A 24 0.07 12.15 -8.99
CA VAL A 24 -0.09 10.81 -9.58
C VAL A 24 -1.28 10.08 -8.95
N GLU A 25 -1.35 10.06 -7.62
CA GLU A 25 -2.43 9.41 -6.87
C GLU A 25 -3.80 10.02 -7.18
N LEU A 26 -3.87 11.36 -7.24
CA LEU A 26 -5.09 12.07 -7.60
C LEU A 26 -5.52 11.72 -9.03
N GLN A 27 -4.59 11.70 -10.01
CA GLN A 27 -4.93 11.34 -11.38
C GLN A 27 -5.46 9.90 -11.48
N LEU A 28 -4.87 8.95 -10.74
CA LEU A 28 -5.39 7.59 -10.67
C LEU A 28 -6.77 7.53 -10.03
N THR A 29 -7.03 8.38 -9.02
CA THR A 29 -8.36 8.51 -8.40
C THR A 29 -9.40 9.00 -9.41
N LEU A 30 -9.07 10.03 -10.19
CA LEU A 30 -9.95 10.55 -11.24
C LEU A 30 -10.22 9.49 -12.32
N ASN A 31 -9.19 8.78 -12.76
CA ASN A 31 -9.32 7.69 -13.73
C ASN A 31 -10.26 6.58 -13.19
N ALA A 32 -10.13 6.21 -11.92
CA ALA A 32 -10.95 5.17 -11.29
C ALA A 32 -12.45 5.53 -11.23
N VAL A 33 -12.78 6.82 -11.10
CA VAL A 33 -14.18 7.30 -11.14
C VAL A 33 -14.65 7.66 -12.56
N GLY A 34 -13.79 7.52 -13.57
CA GLY A 34 -14.12 7.84 -14.97
C GLY A 34 -14.23 9.35 -15.22
N LEU A 35 -13.57 10.18 -14.44
CA LEU A 35 -13.58 11.63 -14.57
C LEU A 35 -12.33 12.12 -15.30
N ASP A 36 -12.52 12.63 -16.52
CA ASP A 36 -11.46 13.33 -17.27
C ASP A 36 -11.41 14.78 -16.83
N ALA A 37 -10.55 15.09 -15.87
CA ALA A 37 -10.37 16.44 -15.34
C ALA A 37 -8.88 16.77 -15.18
N GLN A 38 -8.53 18.02 -15.46
CA GLN A 38 -7.18 18.51 -15.27
C GLN A 38 -6.91 18.77 -13.78
N VAL A 39 -5.74 18.31 -13.32
CA VAL A 39 -5.21 18.59 -12.00
C VAL A 39 -4.32 19.82 -12.08
N CYS A 40 -4.61 20.84 -11.30
CA CYS A 40 -3.76 22.01 -11.15
C CYS A 40 -3.32 22.19 -9.69
N GLU A 41 -2.19 22.85 -9.49
CA GLU A 41 -1.70 23.23 -8.16
C GLU A 41 -2.09 24.66 -7.83
N ARG A 42 -2.47 24.89 -6.58
CA ARG A 42 -2.64 26.22 -6.01
C ARG A 42 -2.05 26.27 -4.60
N VAL A 43 -1.63 27.45 -4.20
CA VAL A 43 -1.12 27.69 -2.84
C VAL A 43 -2.11 28.57 -2.10
N TYR A 44 -2.54 28.09 -0.93
CA TYR A 44 -3.45 28.80 -0.01
C TYR A 44 -2.72 29.02 1.31
N ALA A 45 -2.44 30.28 1.63
CA ALA A 45 -1.70 30.66 2.85
C ALA A 45 -0.40 29.86 3.06
N GLY A 46 0.35 29.58 1.98
CA GLY A 46 1.59 28.80 2.03
C GLY A 46 1.42 27.28 1.99
N HIS A 47 0.20 26.76 1.91
CA HIS A 47 -0.07 25.32 1.80
C HIS A 47 -0.44 24.94 0.36
N THR A 48 0.23 23.92 -0.18
CA THR A 48 -0.08 23.38 -1.51
C THR A 48 -1.40 22.63 -1.49
N ALA A 49 -2.24 22.89 -2.48
CA ALA A 49 -3.45 22.14 -2.75
C ALA A 49 -3.45 21.63 -4.20
N LEU A 50 -3.86 20.39 -4.38
CA LEU A 50 -4.20 19.83 -5.68
C LEU A 50 -5.67 20.13 -5.99
N CYS A 51 -5.89 20.85 -7.07
CA CYS A 51 -7.21 21.34 -7.44
C CYS A 51 -7.73 20.64 -8.69
N VAL A 52 -9.03 20.33 -8.66
CA VAL A 52 -9.73 19.66 -9.76
C VAL A 52 -11.03 20.42 -10.04
N ASP A 53 -11.33 20.68 -11.31
CA ASP A 53 -12.64 21.19 -11.70
C ASP A 53 -13.63 20.02 -11.78
N ALA A 54 -14.29 19.76 -10.64
CA ALA A 54 -15.23 18.68 -10.46
C ALA A 54 -16.41 19.14 -9.59
N PRO A 55 -17.58 18.46 -9.68
CA PRO A 55 -18.72 18.73 -8.80
C PRO A 55 -18.34 18.59 -7.32
N CYS A 56 -18.63 19.63 -6.52
CA CYS A 56 -18.28 19.63 -5.10
C CYS A 56 -19.26 18.81 -4.24
N ASP A 57 -20.38 18.43 -4.77
CA ASP A 57 -21.44 17.61 -4.16
C ASP A 57 -21.30 16.11 -4.46
N ASP A 58 -20.31 15.71 -5.24
CA ASP A 58 -19.98 14.29 -5.43
C ASP A 58 -19.33 13.71 -4.17
N GLU A 59 -20.17 13.13 -3.30
CA GLU A 59 -19.71 12.51 -2.05
C GLU A 59 -18.72 11.37 -2.25
N ARG A 60 -18.84 10.63 -3.36
CA ARG A 60 -17.93 9.51 -3.66
C ARG A 60 -16.54 10.03 -3.98
N LEU A 61 -16.46 11.03 -4.87
CA LEU A 61 -15.20 11.68 -5.21
C LEU A 61 -14.58 12.32 -3.97
N ASN A 62 -15.37 13.05 -3.17
CA ASN A 62 -14.89 13.71 -1.95
C ASN A 62 -14.31 12.71 -0.94
N ARG A 63 -14.96 11.54 -0.76
CA ARG A 63 -14.44 10.46 0.09
C ARG A 63 -13.13 9.88 -0.43
N LEU A 64 -13.01 9.67 -1.74
CA LEU A 64 -11.76 9.18 -2.33
C LEU A 64 -10.64 10.21 -2.17
N LEU A 65 -10.91 11.49 -2.40
CA LEU A 65 -9.94 12.57 -2.21
C LEU A 65 -9.49 12.69 -0.74
N SER A 66 -10.39 12.48 0.21
CA SER A 66 -10.04 12.46 1.65
C SER A 66 -9.15 11.27 2.05
N GLY A 67 -9.12 10.23 1.23
CA GLY A 67 -8.28 9.04 1.40
C GLY A 67 -6.92 9.11 0.70
N LEU A 68 -6.59 10.20 -0.01
CA LEU A 68 -5.25 10.37 -0.59
C LEU A 68 -4.18 10.36 0.51
N SER A 69 -3.05 9.73 0.23
CA SER A 69 -1.99 9.48 1.22
C SER A 69 -1.46 10.72 1.92
N SER A 70 -1.42 11.85 1.21
CA SER A 70 -0.94 13.15 1.68
C SER A 70 -2.05 14.17 1.92
N ALA A 71 -3.33 13.85 1.67
CA ALA A 71 -4.41 14.80 1.88
C ALA A 71 -4.62 15.06 3.38
N TYR A 72 -4.72 16.33 3.70
CA TYR A 72 -5.09 16.81 5.03
C TYR A 72 -6.58 17.13 5.11
N MET A 73 -7.10 17.77 4.06
CA MET A 73 -8.49 18.24 4.01
C MET A 73 -8.94 18.41 2.55
N VAL A 74 -10.19 18.11 2.27
CA VAL A 74 -10.83 18.40 0.99
C VAL A 74 -11.76 19.58 1.17
N CYS A 75 -11.60 20.60 0.31
CA CYS A 75 -12.36 21.85 0.36
C CYS A 75 -13.03 22.16 -0.98
N ARG A 76 -14.10 22.93 -0.91
CA ARG A 76 -14.58 23.72 -2.05
C ARG A 76 -13.79 25.02 -2.10
N ALA A 77 -13.07 25.25 -3.19
CA ALA A 77 -12.34 26.49 -3.43
C ALA A 77 -13.18 27.46 -4.26
N GLN A 78 -13.26 28.71 -3.80
CA GLN A 78 -13.97 29.80 -4.46
C GLN A 78 -13.01 30.65 -5.34
N PRO A 79 -13.55 31.41 -6.30
CA PRO A 79 -12.73 32.31 -7.14
C PRO A 79 -11.99 33.39 -6.36
N ASP A 80 -12.52 33.83 -5.22
CA ASP A 80 -11.91 34.82 -4.32
C ASP A 80 -10.79 34.25 -3.43
N GLY A 81 -10.51 32.94 -3.51
CA GLY A 81 -9.51 32.26 -2.72
C GLY A 81 -10.04 31.70 -1.39
N ALA A 82 -11.31 31.88 -1.06
CA ALA A 82 -11.90 31.27 0.12
C ALA A 82 -11.99 29.74 -0.03
N LEU A 83 -11.73 29.03 1.07
CA LEU A 83 -11.84 27.57 1.17
C LEU A 83 -12.96 27.20 2.14
N TYR A 84 -13.92 26.42 1.65
CA TYR A 84 -14.98 25.84 2.49
C TYR A 84 -14.68 24.36 2.71
N PRO A 85 -14.38 23.92 3.95
CA PRO A 85 -14.12 22.51 4.25
C PRO A 85 -15.33 21.64 3.88
N LEU A 86 -15.07 20.51 3.24
CA LEU A 86 -16.06 19.48 2.88
C LEU A 86 -15.79 18.20 3.68
N TYR A 87 -14.56 17.69 3.62
CA TYR A 87 -14.14 16.46 4.29
C TYR A 87 -12.78 16.67 4.93
N GLY A 88 -12.62 16.17 6.15
CA GLY A 88 -11.32 15.93 6.74
C GLY A 88 -10.64 14.70 6.11
N ARG A 89 -9.41 14.42 6.54
CA ARG A 89 -8.73 13.17 6.20
C ARG A 89 -9.61 11.97 6.57
N LYS A 90 -9.62 10.93 5.71
CA LYS A 90 -10.32 9.67 6.04
C LYS A 90 -9.77 9.12 7.36
N ALA A 91 -10.64 8.87 8.31
CA ALA A 91 -10.26 8.36 9.62
C ALA A 91 -9.64 6.95 9.50
N ALA A 92 -8.56 6.73 10.23
CA ALA A 92 -7.95 5.42 10.38
C ALA A 92 -8.84 4.49 11.20
N LEU A 93 -8.87 3.20 10.87
CA LEU A 93 -9.73 2.22 11.56
C LEU A 93 -9.38 2.08 13.04
N LEU A 94 -8.08 2.01 13.37
CA LEU A 94 -7.61 1.75 14.73
C LEU A 94 -6.98 2.98 15.40
N GLY A 95 -6.38 3.88 14.63
CA GLY A 95 -5.78 5.12 15.10
C GLY A 95 -4.73 5.67 14.15
N GLU A 96 -4.66 6.98 14.04
CA GLU A 96 -3.79 7.71 13.10
C GLU A 96 -2.29 7.47 13.38
N ASP A 97 -1.94 7.14 14.60
CA ASP A 97 -0.55 6.95 15.07
C ASP A 97 -0.04 5.51 14.94
N LEU A 98 -0.93 4.54 14.65
CA LEU A 98 -0.61 3.10 14.68
C LEU A 98 0.66 2.75 13.91
N SER A 99 0.77 3.17 12.67
CA SER A 99 1.93 2.89 11.82
C SER A 99 3.15 3.76 12.16
N GLY A 100 2.93 4.92 12.79
CA GLY A 100 3.96 5.90 13.15
C GLY A 100 4.77 5.56 14.41
N ILE A 101 4.18 4.82 15.36
CA ILE A 101 4.79 4.55 16.67
C ILE A 101 6.03 3.65 16.57
N LEU A 102 5.95 2.57 15.77
CA LEU A 102 7.07 1.64 15.63
C LEU A 102 8.16 2.27 14.77
N LYS A 103 9.27 2.68 15.42
CA LYS A 103 10.41 3.31 14.76
C LYS A 103 11.60 2.35 14.69
N TYR A 104 12.19 2.21 13.51
CA TYR A 104 13.39 1.41 13.29
C TYR A 104 14.19 1.96 12.10
N LYS A 105 15.48 1.62 12.05
CA LYS A 105 16.35 2.03 10.94
C LYS A 105 15.86 1.43 9.62
N GLY A 106 15.75 2.26 8.59
CA GLY A 106 15.30 1.82 7.26
C GLY A 106 13.78 1.67 7.14
N LYS A 107 13.01 2.19 8.10
CA LYS A 107 11.55 2.20 8.00
C LYS A 107 11.10 3.08 6.82
N THR A 108 10.24 2.52 6.00
CA THR A 108 9.56 3.25 4.94
C THR A 108 8.54 4.22 5.54
N ALA A 109 8.46 5.44 5.02
CA ALA A 109 7.52 6.45 5.48
C ALA A 109 6.07 5.96 5.32
N GLU A 110 5.25 6.20 6.34
CA GLU A 110 3.84 5.79 6.38
C GLU A 110 3.04 6.37 5.21
N THR A 111 3.24 7.66 4.91
CA THR A 111 2.61 8.33 3.78
C THR A 111 2.92 7.65 2.44
N PHE A 112 4.19 7.23 2.25
CA PHE A 112 4.58 6.50 1.04
C PHE A 112 3.95 5.10 1.00
N THR A 113 3.91 4.40 2.12
CA THR A 113 3.27 3.06 2.19
C THR A 113 1.77 3.16 1.91
N HIS A 114 1.11 4.19 2.44
CA HIS A 114 -0.29 4.47 2.15
C HIS A 114 -0.51 4.75 0.64
N LEU A 115 0.36 5.58 0.04
CA LEU A 115 0.37 5.82 -1.40
C LEU A 115 0.50 4.53 -2.20
N LEU A 116 1.45 3.65 -1.86
CA LEU A 116 1.66 2.39 -2.57
C LEU A 116 0.40 1.51 -2.54
N LEU A 117 -0.27 1.44 -1.38
CA LEU A 117 -1.53 0.72 -1.22
C LEU A 117 -2.67 1.35 -2.04
N ASN A 118 -2.79 2.68 -2.02
CA ASN A 118 -3.81 3.40 -2.78
C ASN A 118 -3.60 3.23 -4.29
N VAL A 119 -2.36 3.34 -4.77
CA VAL A 119 -2.04 3.12 -6.19
C VAL A 119 -2.39 1.70 -6.61
N ALA A 120 -2.05 0.69 -5.80
CA ALA A 120 -2.43 -0.70 -6.07
C ALA A 120 -3.96 -0.86 -6.13
N ARG A 121 -4.69 -0.30 -5.15
CA ARG A 121 -6.15 -0.33 -5.10
C ARG A 121 -6.78 0.35 -6.32
N LEU A 122 -6.36 1.59 -6.62
CA LEU A 122 -6.90 2.40 -7.73
C LEU A 122 -6.63 1.78 -9.11
N SER A 123 -5.59 0.96 -9.23
CA SER A 123 -5.26 0.23 -10.47
C SER A 123 -6.04 -1.08 -10.61
N SER A 124 -6.66 -1.58 -9.55
CA SER A 124 -7.36 -2.86 -9.54
C SER A 124 -8.83 -2.74 -9.95
N ALA A 125 -9.47 -3.86 -10.26
CA ALA A 125 -10.92 -3.92 -10.45
C ALA A 125 -11.71 -3.61 -9.14
N TYR A 126 -11.02 -3.52 -8.02
CA TYR A 126 -11.57 -3.26 -6.69
C TYR A 126 -11.41 -1.81 -6.23
N ALA A 127 -11.01 -0.90 -7.13
CA ALA A 127 -10.72 0.51 -6.83
C ALA A 127 -11.84 1.19 -6.03
N LEU A 128 -13.07 0.93 -6.40
CA LEU A 128 -14.26 1.56 -5.84
C LEU A 128 -15.08 0.63 -4.93
N SER A 129 -14.45 -0.46 -4.44
CA SER A 129 -15.11 -1.39 -3.52
C SER A 129 -15.30 -0.77 -2.14
N ASP A 130 -16.54 -0.85 -1.63
CA ASP A 130 -16.87 -0.49 -0.25
C ASP A 130 -16.60 -1.66 0.72
N LYS A 131 -16.26 -2.85 0.20
CA LYS A 131 -15.92 -4.01 1.01
C LYS A 131 -14.44 -4.03 1.35
N PRO A 132 -14.06 -4.53 2.54
CA PRO A 132 -12.67 -4.74 2.88
C PRO A 132 -11.96 -5.61 1.83
N LEU A 133 -10.74 -5.22 1.46
CA LEU A 133 -9.91 -6.00 0.57
C LEU A 133 -8.96 -6.89 1.38
N ASP A 134 -8.54 -8.00 0.78
CA ASP A 134 -7.46 -8.83 1.32
C ASP A 134 -6.14 -8.36 0.69
N VAL A 135 -5.24 -7.87 1.54
CA VAL A 135 -3.93 -7.33 1.18
C VAL A 135 -2.84 -8.30 1.64
N LEU A 136 -1.87 -8.59 0.77
CA LEU A 136 -0.65 -9.32 1.10
C LEU A 136 0.56 -8.40 0.94
N ASP A 137 1.39 -8.33 1.97
CA ASP A 137 2.77 -7.89 1.85
C ASP A 137 3.69 -9.11 1.88
N PRO A 138 4.28 -9.50 0.75
CA PRO A 138 5.06 -10.73 0.65
C PRO A 138 6.49 -10.61 1.20
N VAL A 139 6.91 -9.41 1.63
CA VAL A 139 8.24 -9.09 2.19
C VAL A 139 8.09 -8.06 3.31
N CYS A 140 7.17 -8.34 4.24
CA CYS A 140 6.60 -7.34 5.14
C CYS A 140 7.55 -6.76 6.20
N GLY A 141 8.71 -7.36 6.42
CA GLY A 141 9.65 -6.92 7.43
C GLY A 141 8.96 -6.70 8.79
N ARG A 142 8.97 -5.45 9.26
CA ARG A 142 8.30 -5.03 10.51
C ARG A 142 6.88 -4.48 10.30
N GLY A 143 6.26 -4.71 9.14
CA GLY A 143 4.83 -4.62 8.93
C GLY A 143 4.25 -3.23 8.72
N THR A 144 4.99 -2.24 8.25
CA THR A 144 4.41 -0.90 7.97
C THR A 144 3.24 -1.02 7.01
N THR A 145 3.36 -1.82 5.93
CA THR A 145 2.29 -2.06 4.96
C THR A 145 1.07 -2.72 5.59
N LEU A 146 1.28 -3.65 6.54
CA LEU A 146 0.18 -4.34 7.23
C LEU A 146 -0.60 -3.38 8.12
N LEU A 147 0.12 -2.50 8.85
CA LEU A 147 -0.48 -1.50 9.73
C LEU A 147 -1.26 -0.43 8.92
N GLU A 148 -0.74 -0.01 7.78
CA GLU A 148 -1.45 0.90 6.88
C GLU A 148 -2.68 0.25 6.24
N ALA A 149 -2.58 -1.01 5.81
CA ALA A 149 -3.70 -1.73 5.21
C ALA A 149 -4.86 -1.90 6.19
N ILE A 150 -4.60 -2.33 7.45
CA ILE A 150 -5.67 -2.46 8.44
C ILE A 150 -6.27 -1.10 8.82
N ASN A 151 -5.45 -0.05 8.92
CA ASN A 151 -5.93 1.30 9.18
C ASN A 151 -6.80 1.87 8.05
N SER A 152 -6.55 1.44 6.82
CA SER A 152 -7.40 1.75 5.66
C SER A 152 -8.74 1.00 5.66
N GLY A 153 -8.93 0.05 6.60
CA GLY A 153 -10.13 -0.77 6.73
C GLY A 153 -10.07 -2.11 5.99
N ASP A 154 -8.89 -2.54 5.55
CA ASP A 154 -8.66 -3.79 4.84
C ASP A 154 -8.16 -4.91 5.76
N ASN A 155 -8.21 -6.16 5.29
CA ASN A 155 -7.52 -7.28 5.91
C ASN A 155 -6.07 -7.32 5.43
N ALA A 156 -5.13 -7.61 6.31
CA ALA A 156 -3.71 -7.64 5.99
C ALA A 156 -3.06 -8.97 6.38
N LEU A 157 -2.25 -9.52 5.49
CA LEU A 157 -1.38 -10.65 5.78
C LEU A 157 0.04 -10.30 5.34
N GLY A 158 1.01 -10.55 6.21
CA GLY A 158 2.42 -10.39 5.91
C GLY A 158 3.17 -11.71 5.81
N MET A 159 4.26 -11.71 5.08
CA MET A 159 5.20 -12.82 5.02
C MET A 159 6.62 -12.29 5.08
N ASP A 160 7.44 -12.90 5.93
CA ASP A 160 8.87 -12.60 6.01
C ASP A 160 9.63 -13.81 6.55
N VAL A 161 10.92 -13.92 6.23
CA VAL A 161 11.83 -14.95 6.76
C VAL A 161 12.34 -14.58 8.15
N ASP A 162 12.34 -13.28 8.50
CA ASP A 162 12.79 -12.80 9.81
C ASP A 162 11.71 -12.98 10.88
N GLY A 163 11.77 -14.12 11.58
CA GLY A 163 10.85 -14.42 12.66
C GLY A 163 10.87 -13.38 13.79
N LYS A 164 11.99 -12.69 14.02
CA LYS A 164 12.08 -11.64 15.06
C LYS A 164 11.27 -10.42 14.65
N ALA A 165 11.37 -9.99 13.38
CA ALA A 165 10.57 -8.89 12.85
C ALA A 165 9.07 -9.21 12.95
N ILE A 166 8.66 -10.44 12.62
CA ILE A 166 7.28 -10.92 12.73
C ILE A 166 6.79 -10.92 14.19
N ASP A 167 7.62 -11.33 15.15
CA ASP A 167 7.27 -11.30 16.58
C ASP A 167 7.21 -9.88 17.15
N GLU A 168 8.05 -8.96 16.65
CA GLU A 168 7.97 -7.54 17.00
C GLU A 168 6.62 -6.92 16.61
N ILE A 169 6.12 -7.19 15.40
CA ILE A 169 4.79 -6.74 14.95
C ILE A 169 3.70 -7.27 15.88
N LYS A 170 3.72 -8.57 16.16
CA LYS A 170 2.75 -9.23 17.04
C LYS A 170 2.69 -8.58 18.42
N THR A 171 3.88 -8.38 19.01
CA THR A 171 4.01 -7.80 20.35
C THR A 171 3.54 -6.35 20.36
N PHE A 172 3.95 -5.56 19.36
CA PHE A 172 3.53 -4.18 19.20
C PHE A 172 2.01 -4.06 19.06
N LEU A 173 1.42 -4.80 18.12
CA LEU A 173 -0.02 -4.72 17.86
C LEU A 173 -0.84 -5.12 19.08
N LYS A 174 -0.45 -6.19 19.79
CA LYS A 174 -1.11 -6.60 21.02
C LYS A 174 -1.10 -5.49 22.06
N ARG A 175 0.06 -4.84 22.27
CA ARG A 175 0.19 -3.71 23.23
C ARG A 175 -0.67 -2.54 22.80
N TYR A 176 -0.65 -2.18 21.53
CA TYR A 176 -1.43 -1.09 20.98
C TYR A 176 -2.93 -1.28 21.21
N LEU A 177 -3.47 -2.43 20.76
CA LEU A 177 -4.89 -2.76 20.91
C LEU A 177 -5.33 -2.80 22.39
N THR A 178 -4.47 -3.32 23.27
CA THR A 178 -4.74 -3.34 24.72
C THR A 178 -4.74 -1.93 25.32
N TYR A 179 -3.76 -1.10 24.97
CA TYR A 179 -3.63 0.27 25.47
C TYR A 179 -4.84 1.14 25.06
N HIS A 180 -5.27 1.04 23.82
CA HIS A 180 -6.42 1.76 23.28
C HIS A 180 -7.77 1.09 23.61
N LYS A 181 -7.77 0.02 24.42
CA LYS A 181 -8.97 -0.74 24.83
C LYS A 181 -9.82 -1.25 23.64
N LEU A 182 -9.18 -1.47 22.48
CA LEU A 182 -9.83 -2.05 21.31
C LEU A 182 -10.04 -3.54 21.50
N LYS A 183 -11.28 -4.00 21.26
CA LYS A 183 -11.61 -5.43 21.33
C LYS A 183 -10.86 -6.19 20.27
N HIS A 184 -10.21 -7.30 20.67
CA HIS A 184 -9.45 -8.13 19.75
C HIS A 184 -9.35 -9.56 20.23
N SER A 185 -9.13 -10.45 19.29
CA SER A 185 -8.69 -11.83 19.53
C SER A 185 -7.40 -12.10 18.77
N VAL A 186 -6.63 -13.07 19.22
CA VAL A 186 -5.42 -13.52 18.53
C VAL A 186 -5.44 -15.04 18.40
N ALA A 187 -5.31 -15.52 17.16
CA ALA A 187 -5.07 -16.90 16.85
C ALA A 187 -3.58 -17.10 16.54
N THR A 188 -3.01 -18.21 17.03
CA THR A 188 -1.65 -18.65 16.70
C THR A 188 -1.72 -20.06 16.16
N GLY A 189 -0.89 -20.38 15.18
CA GLY A 189 -0.86 -21.68 14.56
C GLY A 189 0.30 -21.81 13.59
N SER A 190 0.15 -22.67 12.63
CA SER A 190 1.13 -22.82 11.55
C SER A 190 0.44 -23.20 10.24
N LEU A 191 1.06 -22.81 9.14
CA LEU A 191 0.75 -23.32 7.81
C LEU A 191 1.74 -24.43 7.46
N THR A 192 1.30 -25.43 6.71
CA THR A 192 2.16 -26.55 6.34
C THR A 192 2.32 -26.63 4.83
N ALA A 193 3.54 -26.73 4.35
CA ALA A 193 3.86 -26.98 2.95
C ALA A 193 5.12 -27.83 2.85
N GLN A 194 5.17 -28.75 1.89
CA GLN A 194 6.33 -29.60 1.63
C GLN A 194 6.89 -30.31 2.89
N GLY A 195 6.00 -30.76 3.79
CA GLY A 195 6.37 -31.43 5.05
C GLY A 195 6.98 -30.52 6.12
N LYS A 196 7.01 -29.20 5.92
CA LYS A 196 7.51 -28.21 6.88
C LYS A 196 6.35 -27.38 7.44
N SER A 197 6.49 -26.95 8.70
CA SER A 197 5.53 -26.10 9.42
C SER A 197 6.08 -24.66 9.47
N TYR A 198 5.25 -23.70 9.14
CA TYR A 198 5.55 -22.28 9.10
C TYR A 198 4.70 -21.55 10.13
N PRO A 199 5.29 -21.03 11.21
CA PRO A 199 4.56 -20.33 12.26
C PRO A 199 3.78 -19.12 11.72
N MET A 200 2.54 -18.97 12.20
CA MET A 200 1.71 -17.81 11.88
C MET A 200 0.93 -17.34 13.10
N TRP A 201 0.55 -16.08 13.07
CA TRP A 201 -0.44 -15.52 13.97
C TRP A 201 -1.39 -14.59 13.21
N GLN A 202 -2.58 -14.37 13.77
CA GLN A 202 -3.57 -13.46 13.20
C GLN A 202 -4.38 -12.82 14.31
N PHE A 203 -4.48 -11.49 14.30
CA PHE A 203 -5.43 -10.73 15.09
C PHE A 203 -6.72 -10.54 14.32
N SER A 204 -7.84 -10.48 15.07
CA SER A 204 -9.12 -9.99 14.60
C SER A 204 -9.52 -8.83 15.51
N THR A 205 -9.87 -7.68 14.96
CA THR A 205 -10.19 -6.46 15.71
C THR A 205 -11.18 -5.59 14.92
N ALA A 206 -11.74 -4.57 15.57
CA ALA A 206 -12.63 -3.59 14.98
C ALA A 206 -12.34 -2.20 15.56
N ASN A 207 -12.91 -1.15 14.95
CA ASN A 207 -12.78 0.22 15.41
C ASN A 207 -13.41 0.47 16.80
N ASP A 208 -14.46 -0.30 17.14
CA ASP A 208 -15.12 -0.22 18.43
C ASP A 208 -15.71 -1.57 18.88
N ALA A 209 -16.29 -1.59 20.09
CA ALA A 209 -16.81 -2.80 20.71
C ALA A 209 -18.11 -3.28 20.06
N ASP A 210 -18.89 -2.40 19.46
CA ASP A 210 -20.17 -2.73 18.82
C ASP A 210 -19.93 -3.37 17.47
N ALA A 211 -19.05 -2.80 16.65
CA ALA A 211 -18.59 -3.40 15.40
C ALA A 211 -17.97 -4.79 15.65
N TYR A 212 -17.14 -4.92 16.71
CA TYR A 212 -16.55 -6.22 17.05
C TYR A 212 -17.62 -7.26 17.42
N ARG A 213 -18.64 -6.90 18.19
CA ARG A 213 -19.77 -7.79 18.56
C ARG A 213 -20.64 -8.14 17.35
N ALA A 214 -20.81 -7.22 16.42
CA ALA A 214 -21.53 -7.43 15.17
C ALA A 214 -20.77 -8.31 14.18
N GLY A 215 -19.48 -8.63 14.44
CA GLY A 215 -18.62 -9.38 13.53
C GLY A 215 -18.03 -8.54 12.39
N ASP A 216 -18.21 -7.22 12.41
CA ASP A 216 -17.55 -6.30 11.45
C ASP A 216 -16.10 -6.08 11.88
N THR A 217 -15.30 -7.12 11.71
CA THR A 217 -13.90 -7.15 12.11
C THR A 217 -12.96 -7.10 10.91
N ARG A 218 -11.73 -6.66 11.16
CA ARG A 218 -10.61 -6.75 10.23
C ARG A 218 -9.54 -7.65 10.81
N THR A 219 -8.81 -8.31 9.92
CA THR A 219 -7.74 -9.22 10.32
C THR A 219 -6.38 -8.68 9.93
N LEU A 220 -5.41 -8.81 10.83
CA LEU A 220 -4.01 -8.60 10.56
C LEU A 220 -3.21 -9.80 11.04
N GLY A 221 -2.48 -10.43 10.13
CA GLY A 221 -1.67 -11.61 10.44
C GLY A 221 -0.32 -11.57 9.78
N ALA A 222 0.57 -12.46 10.22
CA ALA A 222 1.84 -12.68 9.55
C ALA A 222 2.32 -14.14 9.66
N VAL A 223 3.11 -14.56 8.67
CA VAL A 223 3.66 -15.90 8.53
C VAL A 223 5.18 -15.81 8.45
N VAL A 224 5.90 -16.58 9.25
CA VAL A 224 7.36 -16.73 9.12
C VAL A 224 7.66 -17.75 8.04
N CYS A 225 7.96 -17.26 6.83
CA CYS A 225 8.17 -18.12 5.67
C CYS A 225 8.96 -17.39 4.58
N ASP A 226 9.70 -18.14 3.78
CA ASP A 226 10.26 -17.66 2.52
C ASP A 226 9.12 -17.36 1.54
N THR A 227 9.07 -16.14 1.03
CA THR A 227 8.05 -15.67 0.10
C THR A 227 7.99 -16.47 -1.21
N LEU A 228 9.10 -17.13 -1.59
CA LEU A 228 9.16 -18.03 -2.75
C LEU A 228 8.28 -19.28 -2.58
N LEU A 229 7.83 -19.55 -1.36
CA LEU A 229 6.92 -20.64 -1.04
C LEU A 229 5.47 -20.18 -0.82
N ALA A 230 5.17 -18.91 -1.01
CA ALA A 230 3.89 -18.31 -0.63
C ALA A 230 2.69 -19.03 -1.27
N ASP A 231 2.75 -19.38 -2.55
CA ASP A 231 1.69 -20.11 -3.25
C ASP A 231 1.53 -21.57 -2.79
N LYS A 232 2.57 -22.17 -2.24
CA LYS A 232 2.55 -23.53 -1.68
C LYS A 232 2.03 -23.55 -0.25
N VAL A 233 2.37 -22.52 0.51
CA VAL A 233 1.90 -22.35 1.90
C VAL A 233 0.44 -21.90 1.94
N MET A 234 -0.01 -21.11 0.94
CA MET A 234 -1.35 -20.56 0.84
C MET A 234 -2.04 -20.89 -0.50
N PRO A 235 -2.15 -22.17 -0.92
CA PRO A 235 -2.55 -22.53 -2.29
C PRO A 235 -3.98 -22.11 -2.66
N ARG A 236 -4.86 -21.93 -1.66
CA ARG A 236 -6.27 -21.57 -1.84
C ARG A 236 -6.56 -20.09 -1.58
N ARG A 237 -5.60 -19.34 -1.01
CA ARG A 237 -5.80 -17.91 -0.73
C ARG A 237 -5.59 -17.08 -1.99
N LYS A 238 -6.41 -16.05 -2.12
CA LYS A 238 -6.27 -15.02 -3.14
C LYS A 238 -6.34 -13.65 -2.48
N PHE A 239 -5.55 -12.73 -3.01
CA PHE A 239 -5.46 -11.38 -2.49
C PHE A 239 -5.90 -10.40 -3.58
N HIS A 240 -6.67 -9.40 -3.18
CA HIS A 240 -7.10 -8.32 -4.07
C HIS A 240 -5.94 -7.38 -4.39
N ILE A 241 -5.07 -7.17 -3.39
CA ILE A 241 -3.88 -6.33 -3.48
C ILE A 241 -2.68 -7.12 -2.96
N ILE A 242 -1.59 -7.08 -3.72
CA ILE A 242 -0.26 -7.48 -3.24
C ILE A 242 0.62 -6.24 -3.34
N ALA A 243 1.13 -5.76 -2.21
CA ALA A 243 1.96 -4.56 -2.16
C ALA A 243 3.20 -4.82 -1.30
N GLY A 244 4.37 -4.47 -1.79
CA GLY A 244 5.62 -4.67 -1.06
C GLY A 244 6.67 -3.62 -1.44
N ASP A 245 7.43 -3.18 -0.43
CA ASP A 245 8.64 -2.38 -0.61
C ASP A 245 9.84 -3.33 -0.64
N LEU A 246 10.42 -3.54 -1.83
CA LEU A 246 11.49 -4.52 -2.02
C LEU A 246 12.74 -4.14 -1.24
N PRO A 247 13.49 -5.10 -0.66
CA PRO A 247 14.70 -4.81 0.09
C PRO A 247 15.75 -4.13 -0.81
N TYR A 248 16.34 -3.03 -0.32
CA TYR A 248 17.35 -2.25 -1.05
C TYR A 248 18.77 -2.85 -1.00
N GLY A 249 18.98 -3.87 -0.20
CA GLY A 249 20.29 -4.51 0.02
C GLY A 249 20.24 -6.02 0.03
N VAL A 250 21.42 -6.65 -0.19
CA VAL A 250 21.65 -8.04 -0.58
C VAL A 250 21.55 -9.07 0.55
N GLN A 251 20.97 -8.74 1.71
CA GLN A 251 21.11 -9.62 2.88
C GLN A 251 20.39 -10.99 2.79
N HIS A 252 19.46 -11.18 1.84
CA HIS A 252 18.69 -12.45 1.69
C HIS A 252 18.39 -12.83 0.24
N ALA A 253 19.15 -12.34 -0.75
CA ALA A 253 18.93 -12.71 -2.14
C ALA A 253 19.55 -14.10 -2.44
N PRO A 254 18.86 -14.99 -3.19
CA PRO A 254 19.45 -16.21 -3.72
C PRO A 254 20.67 -15.88 -4.59
N HIS A 255 21.60 -16.84 -4.73
CA HIS A 255 22.79 -16.67 -5.54
C HIS A 255 22.44 -16.19 -6.96
N ALA A 256 22.90 -15.00 -7.31
CA ALA A 256 22.68 -14.42 -8.63
C ALA A 256 23.44 -15.22 -9.70
N GLY A 257 22.78 -15.47 -10.83
CA GLY A 257 23.46 -15.96 -12.04
C GLY A 257 24.48 -14.92 -12.56
N ARG A 258 25.42 -15.33 -13.40
CA ARG A 258 26.41 -14.41 -14.00
C ARG A 258 25.69 -13.24 -14.69
N GLY A 259 25.96 -12.01 -14.23
CA GLY A 259 25.49 -10.77 -14.86
C GLY A 259 24.14 -10.22 -14.35
N GLN A 260 23.46 -10.86 -13.39
CA GLN A 260 22.25 -10.33 -12.77
C GLN A 260 22.52 -9.84 -11.34
N SER A 261 21.84 -8.75 -10.94
CA SER A 261 21.87 -8.34 -9.54
C SER A 261 21.09 -9.32 -8.66
N PRO A 262 21.44 -9.48 -7.37
CA PRO A 262 20.71 -10.36 -6.47
C PRO A 262 19.20 -10.05 -6.40
N ILE A 263 18.83 -8.77 -6.46
CA ILE A 263 17.40 -8.35 -6.44
C ILE A 263 16.69 -8.71 -7.74
N GLU A 264 17.36 -8.65 -8.90
CA GLU A 264 16.76 -9.07 -10.17
C GLU A 264 16.50 -10.59 -10.18
N SER A 265 17.44 -11.38 -9.65
CA SER A 265 17.26 -12.83 -9.52
C SER A 265 16.13 -13.18 -8.54
N PHE A 266 16.04 -12.46 -7.43
CA PHE A 266 14.96 -12.63 -6.45
C PHE A 266 13.60 -12.32 -7.08
N THR A 267 13.44 -11.15 -7.71
CA THR A 267 12.16 -10.74 -8.30
C THR A 267 11.74 -11.65 -9.45
N ALA A 268 12.70 -12.16 -10.25
CA ALA A 268 12.42 -13.14 -11.31
C ALA A 268 11.79 -14.44 -10.77
N GLN A 269 12.10 -14.84 -9.55
CA GLN A 269 11.54 -16.02 -8.89
C GLN A 269 10.26 -15.69 -8.12
N ALA A 270 10.19 -14.54 -7.45
CA ALA A 270 9.11 -14.16 -6.56
C ALA A 270 7.86 -13.68 -7.31
N VAL A 271 8.02 -12.86 -8.35
CA VAL A 271 6.88 -12.29 -9.10
C VAL A 271 5.93 -13.36 -9.66
N PRO A 272 6.39 -14.47 -10.26
CA PRO A 272 5.49 -15.55 -10.68
C PRO A 272 4.72 -16.21 -9.53
N VAL A 273 5.33 -16.30 -8.33
CA VAL A 273 4.66 -16.82 -7.12
C VAL A 273 3.55 -15.88 -6.68
N TRP A 274 3.85 -14.58 -6.60
CA TRP A 274 2.88 -13.57 -6.20
C TRP A 274 1.74 -13.43 -7.21
N ALA A 275 2.02 -13.48 -8.50
CA ALA A 275 1.01 -13.45 -9.57
C ALA A 275 -0.04 -14.56 -9.41
N ARG A 276 0.37 -15.77 -8.97
CA ARG A 276 -0.56 -16.88 -8.70
C ARG A 276 -1.49 -16.61 -7.51
N LEU A 277 -1.07 -15.76 -6.56
CA LEU A 277 -1.84 -15.40 -5.38
C LEU A 277 -2.80 -14.23 -5.59
N LEU A 278 -2.68 -13.48 -6.68
CA LEU A 278 -3.64 -12.42 -7.00
C LEU A 278 -5.02 -13.00 -7.31
N ALA A 279 -6.05 -12.33 -6.85
CA ALA A 279 -7.43 -12.52 -7.31
C ALA A 279 -7.56 -12.02 -8.77
N PRO A 280 -8.52 -12.53 -9.56
CA PRO A 280 -8.85 -11.94 -10.85
C PRO A 280 -9.19 -10.45 -10.69
N GLY A 281 -8.59 -9.57 -11.49
CA GLY A 281 -8.72 -8.11 -11.35
C GLY A 281 -7.90 -7.49 -10.20
N GLY A 282 -7.17 -8.30 -9.43
CA GLY A 282 -6.29 -7.81 -8.37
C GLY A 282 -5.01 -7.18 -8.90
N ALA A 283 -4.36 -6.34 -8.09
CA ALA A 283 -3.15 -5.61 -8.45
C ALA A 283 -1.93 -6.01 -7.62
N LEU A 284 -0.77 -6.07 -8.27
CA LEU A 284 0.56 -6.20 -7.67
C LEU A 284 1.29 -4.87 -7.82
N ALA A 285 1.66 -4.23 -6.71
CA ALA A 285 2.46 -3.01 -6.71
C ALA A 285 3.76 -3.24 -5.93
N LEU A 286 4.90 -3.02 -6.58
CA LEU A 286 6.22 -3.22 -5.98
C LEU A 286 7.03 -1.94 -6.05
N SER A 287 7.47 -1.46 -4.90
CA SER A 287 8.42 -0.38 -4.75
C SER A 287 9.85 -0.93 -4.74
N PHE A 288 10.79 -0.21 -5.34
CA PHE A 288 12.18 -0.64 -5.46
C PHE A 288 13.14 0.53 -5.59
N ASN A 289 14.43 0.28 -5.36
CA ASN A 289 15.51 1.23 -5.59
C ASN A 289 16.02 1.12 -7.04
N THR A 290 15.92 2.19 -7.83
CA THR A 290 16.31 2.20 -9.25
C THR A 290 17.81 2.01 -9.47
N TYR A 291 18.63 2.24 -8.43
CA TYR A 291 20.08 1.96 -8.48
C TYR A 291 20.40 0.45 -8.48
N THR A 292 19.50 -0.39 -7.97
CA THR A 292 19.73 -1.83 -7.85
C THR A 292 18.85 -2.67 -8.77
N LEU A 293 17.67 -2.18 -9.14
CA LEU A 293 16.73 -2.84 -10.04
C LEU A 293 16.17 -1.82 -11.04
N LYS A 294 16.19 -2.16 -12.33
CA LYS A 294 15.64 -1.28 -13.37
C LYS A 294 14.13 -1.51 -13.53
N ARG A 295 13.39 -0.41 -13.72
CA ARG A 295 11.94 -0.43 -13.99
C ARG A 295 11.58 -1.41 -15.11
N GLN A 296 12.32 -1.37 -16.22
CA GLN A 296 12.08 -2.21 -17.39
C GLN A 296 12.22 -3.70 -17.06
N THR A 297 13.24 -4.07 -16.29
CA THR A 297 13.45 -5.47 -15.87
C THR A 297 12.25 -5.99 -15.07
N LEU A 298 11.76 -5.20 -14.10
CA LEU A 298 10.62 -5.60 -13.28
C LEU A 298 9.33 -5.69 -14.12
N ARG A 299 9.09 -4.74 -15.02
CA ARG A 299 7.97 -4.79 -15.98
C ARG A 299 7.98 -6.06 -16.82
N GLU A 300 9.13 -6.44 -17.35
CA GLU A 300 9.28 -7.66 -18.15
C GLU A 300 9.02 -8.93 -17.33
N GLN A 301 9.47 -8.97 -16.08
CA GLN A 301 9.20 -10.09 -15.18
C GLN A 301 7.71 -10.21 -14.87
N MET A 302 7.00 -9.10 -14.65
CA MET A 302 5.56 -9.08 -14.43
C MET A 302 4.79 -9.52 -15.68
N LYS A 303 5.16 -9.02 -16.87
CA LYS A 303 4.56 -9.44 -18.16
C LYS A 303 4.77 -10.95 -18.41
N LYS A 304 5.98 -11.46 -18.17
CA LYS A 304 6.29 -12.90 -18.28
C LYS A 304 5.50 -13.76 -17.30
N SER A 305 5.04 -13.17 -16.19
CA SER A 305 4.20 -13.84 -15.18
C SER A 305 2.70 -13.78 -15.50
N GLY A 306 2.32 -13.28 -16.68
CA GLY A 306 0.92 -13.19 -17.13
C GLY A 306 0.14 -12.04 -16.51
N LEU A 307 0.82 -10.98 -16.08
CA LEU A 307 0.20 -9.78 -15.56
C LEU A 307 0.20 -8.66 -16.63
N ASP A 308 -0.85 -7.86 -16.61
CA ASP A 308 -0.95 -6.63 -17.40
C ASP A 308 -0.23 -5.51 -16.66
N VAL A 309 0.92 -5.10 -17.16
CA VAL A 309 1.70 -4.02 -16.55
C VAL A 309 1.07 -2.68 -16.92
N MET A 310 0.81 -1.87 -15.90
CA MET A 310 0.32 -0.51 -16.08
C MET A 310 1.47 0.39 -16.52
N GLU A 311 1.29 1.06 -17.66
CA GLU A 311 2.31 1.90 -18.31
C GLU A 311 1.67 3.19 -18.84
N GLY A 312 2.48 4.22 -19.00
CA GLY A 312 2.04 5.53 -19.49
C GLY A 312 1.37 6.42 -18.43
N GLY A 313 1.30 7.71 -18.73
CA GLY A 313 0.66 8.70 -17.86
C GLY A 313 1.18 8.68 -16.42
N PRO A 314 0.28 8.59 -15.42
CA PRO A 314 0.67 8.62 -14.01
C PRO A 314 1.62 7.47 -13.62
N TYR A 315 1.56 6.31 -14.31
CA TYR A 315 2.40 5.16 -13.97
C TYR A 315 3.89 5.32 -14.34
N ASP A 316 4.23 6.29 -15.17
CA ASP A 316 5.63 6.58 -15.53
C ASP A 316 6.22 7.74 -14.70
N ALA A 317 5.41 8.41 -13.89
CA ALA A 317 5.77 9.58 -13.10
C ALA A 317 5.98 9.28 -11.60
N MET A 318 6.30 8.02 -11.24
CA MET A 318 6.38 7.58 -9.85
C MET A 318 7.81 7.58 -9.28
N GLU A 319 8.82 7.72 -10.14
CA GLU A 319 10.22 7.78 -9.72
C GLU A 319 10.50 9.05 -8.93
N HIS A 320 11.14 8.92 -7.77
CA HIS A 320 11.46 10.04 -6.88
C HIS A 320 12.71 9.76 -6.04
N TRP A 321 13.41 10.86 -5.72
CA TRP A 321 14.56 10.79 -4.83
C TRP A 321 14.11 10.67 -3.36
N VAL A 322 14.78 9.81 -2.60
CA VAL A 322 14.55 9.63 -1.16
C VAL A 322 15.77 10.07 -0.35
N GLU A 323 16.95 9.53 -0.68
CA GLU A 323 18.23 9.83 -0.05
C GLU A 323 19.38 9.49 -1.01
N GLN A 324 20.62 9.81 -0.62
CA GLN A 324 21.79 9.64 -1.50
C GLN A 324 21.92 8.21 -2.08
N ALA A 325 21.59 7.19 -1.30
CA ALA A 325 21.69 5.79 -1.69
C ALA A 325 20.38 5.20 -2.27
N VAL A 326 19.29 5.98 -2.29
CA VAL A 326 17.95 5.49 -2.64
C VAL A 326 17.25 6.48 -3.58
N ASN A 327 17.10 6.07 -4.82
CA ASN A 327 16.14 6.65 -5.75
C ASN A 327 15.03 5.62 -5.96
N ARG A 328 13.83 5.95 -5.52
CA ARG A 328 12.72 5.00 -5.43
C ARG A 328 11.80 5.13 -6.62
N ASP A 329 11.30 4.00 -7.06
CA ASP A 329 10.25 3.91 -8.06
C ASP A 329 9.31 2.78 -7.72
N PHE A 330 8.16 2.68 -8.38
CA PHE A 330 7.30 1.50 -8.28
C PHE A 330 6.62 1.15 -9.60
N VAL A 331 6.35 -0.14 -9.75
CA VAL A 331 5.67 -0.71 -10.90
C VAL A 331 4.40 -1.39 -10.41
N VAL A 332 3.33 -1.20 -11.17
CA VAL A 332 2.03 -1.80 -10.92
C VAL A 332 1.66 -2.71 -12.09
N ALA A 333 1.12 -3.87 -11.75
CA ALA A 333 0.54 -4.78 -12.74
C ALA A 333 -0.76 -5.39 -12.22
N VAL A 334 -1.67 -5.70 -13.09
CA VAL A 334 -3.00 -6.21 -12.77
C VAL A 334 -3.16 -7.62 -13.33
N ARG A 335 -3.81 -8.51 -12.58
CA ARG A 335 -4.23 -9.80 -13.10
C ARG A 335 -5.51 -9.64 -13.91
N HIS A 336 -5.57 -10.20 -15.12
CA HIS A 336 -6.79 -10.20 -15.92
C HIS A 336 -8.02 -10.57 -15.09
N PRO A 337 -9.17 -9.86 -15.24
CA PRO A 337 -10.44 -10.30 -14.70
C PRO A 337 -10.77 -11.72 -15.17
N ALA A 338 -11.52 -12.47 -14.37
CA ALA A 338 -12.08 -13.73 -14.86
C ALA A 338 -12.94 -13.46 -16.10
N LYS A 339 -12.75 -14.23 -17.16
CA LYS A 339 -13.69 -14.17 -18.29
C LYS A 339 -15.08 -14.56 -17.77
N THR A 340 -15.99 -13.63 -17.82
CA THR A 340 -17.43 -13.88 -17.55
C THR A 340 -18.03 -14.77 -18.61
#